data_b227d0b8ec6752c461a80fbba6a1f5f7
#
_entry.id   b227d0b8ec6752c461a80fbba6a1f5f7
#
_cell.length_a   1.000
_cell.length_b   1.000
_cell.length_c   1.000
_cell.angle_alpha   90.00
_cell.angle_beta   90.00
_cell.angle_gamma   90.00
#
_symmetry.space_group_name_H-M   'P 1'
#
loop_
_entity.id
_entity.type
_entity.pdbx_description
1 polymer ?
#
loop_
_entity_poly.entity_id
_entity_poly.type
_entity_poly.pdbx_seq_one_letter_code
_entity_poly.pdbx_strand_id
1 'polypeptide(L)'
;LAPLVTPKDLLPAGDGPPRALRVPELDVGGLLSDDTRATGLDDVHAERFGPLSMLPRCPDGGLVTFLDSSRYATDLDGATGHVIVTSPELADRVPPGNATVTAARPPKAVLFELVERAIREGRFERLAAYRSPSAQVHPTAFVDDHVHVDDDATVGPGAVLLANTYVGPGARVRPNAVIGDDGFETVRVGAAVRVVGHAGGVWLGAGVHVGAGSCVDKGLYGDFTVLGDYTQTDDQVYVAHNVVTGRRSTLTAKVAVLGWTQLGDDVWLGPSTSVNQLLHIGSAAYVGTGSVVRHDVAPHALVYGETARQKGWACLCHARLEPVGDDRFACPSCQRRYRLDGDDLLPSP
;
A
#
# COMPACT_ATOMS: atom_id res chain seq x y z
N LEU A 1 -15.00 -20.11 8.92
CA LEU A 1 -14.94 -18.88 8.09
C LEU A 1 -14.42 -17.74 8.98
N ALA A 2 -13.47 -16.98 8.47
CA ALA A 2 -12.96 -15.81 9.18
C ALA A 2 -14.07 -14.76 9.38
N PRO A 3 -13.97 -13.92 10.41
CA PRO A 3 -14.99 -12.94 10.72
C PRO A 3 -15.08 -11.85 9.63
N LEU A 4 -16.29 -11.28 9.52
CA LEU A 4 -16.51 -10.08 8.73
C LEU A 4 -16.18 -8.84 9.58
N VAL A 5 -15.51 -7.86 8.98
CA VAL A 5 -15.16 -6.58 9.60
C VAL A 5 -15.83 -5.43 8.86
N THR A 6 -16.22 -4.41 9.61
CA THR A 6 -16.76 -3.17 9.02
C THR A 6 -15.65 -2.14 8.81
N PRO A 7 -15.86 -1.09 8.00
CA PRO A 7 -14.88 -0.02 7.87
C PRO A 7 -14.49 0.62 9.22
N LYS A 8 -15.40 0.71 10.17
CA LYS A 8 -15.13 1.25 11.52
C LYS A 8 -14.12 0.41 12.31
N ASP A 9 -14.15 -0.91 12.11
CA ASP A 9 -13.23 -1.84 12.78
C ASP A 9 -11.81 -1.74 12.21
N LEU A 10 -11.67 -1.16 11.02
CA LEU A 10 -10.41 -1.02 10.30
C LEU A 10 -9.75 0.35 10.50
N LEU A 11 -10.53 1.39 10.81
CA LEU A 11 -9.98 2.73 10.98
C LEU A 11 -9.15 2.85 12.26
N PRO A 12 -7.96 3.47 12.22
CA PRO A 12 -7.17 3.76 13.41
C PRO A 12 -7.86 4.84 14.27
N ALA A 13 -7.42 4.99 15.52
CA ALA A 13 -7.89 6.04 16.42
C ALA A 13 -7.49 7.47 16.01
N GLY A 14 -6.77 7.65 14.90
CA GLY A 14 -6.27 8.92 14.34
C GLY A 14 -6.16 8.88 12.82
N ASP A 15 -5.46 9.87 12.26
CA ASP A 15 -5.32 10.08 10.81
C ASP A 15 -4.34 9.09 10.14
N GLY A 16 -4.57 7.80 10.24
CA GLY A 16 -3.73 6.77 9.63
C GLY A 16 -4.47 5.94 8.57
N PRO A 17 -3.74 5.12 7.79
CA PRO A 17 -4.38 4.17 6.90
C PRO A 17 -5.16 3.11 7.71
N PRO A 18 -6.14 2.44 7.09
CA PRO A 18 -6.85 1.33 7.72
C PRO A 18 -5.87 0.23 8.14
N ARG A 19 -6.17 -0.46 9.25
CA ARG A 19 -5.38 -1.63 9.63
C ARG A 19 -5.54 -2.75 8.62
N ALA A 20 -4.53 -3.60 8.54
CA ALA A 20 -4.59 -4.81 7.72
C ALA A 20 -5.73 -5.76 8.16
N LEU A 21 -6.26 -6.52 7.20
CA LEU A 21 -7.08 -7.69 7.46
C LEU A 21 -6.21 -8.75 8.16
N ARG A 22 -6.71 -9.31 9.24
CA ARG A 22 -5.99 -10.29 10.07
C ARG A 22 -6.39 -11.72 9.69
N VAL A 23 -5.62 -12.66 10.19
CA VAL A 23 -5.98 -14.08 10.23
C VAL A 23 -6.15 -14.45 11.71
N PRO A 24 -7.34 -14.28 12.28
CA PRO A 24 -7.57 -14.64 13.67
C PRO A 24 -7.23 -16.11 13.90
N GLU A 25 -6.54 -16.40 15.00
CA GLU A 25 -6.15 -17.77 15.37
C GLU A 25 -5.37 -18.50 14.24
N LEU A 26 -4.37 -17.81 13.67
CA LEU A 26 -3.53 -18.36 12.61
C LEU A 26 -2.74 -19.58 13.09
N ASP A 27 -3.17 -20.77 12.71
CA ASP A 27 -2.43 -22.01 12.90
C ASP A 27 -1.34 -22.14 11.83
N VAL A 28 -0.16 -21.58 12.11
CA VAL A 28 0.98 -21.66 11.20
C VAL A 28 1.41 -23.11 11.00
N GLY A 29 1.38 -23.94 12.07
CA GLY A 29 1.75 -25.35 12.01
C GLY A 29 0.90 -26.12 11.00
N GLY A 30 -0.43 -25.93 11.05
CA GLY A 30 -1.36 -26.54 10.10
C GLY A 30 -1.24 -26.05 8.66
N LEU A 31 -0.58 -24.91 8.44
CA LEU A 31 -0.29 -24.38 7.09
C LEU A 31 1.07 -24.82 6.54
N LEU A 32 1.94 -25.46 7.33
CA LEU A 32 3.26 -25.89 6.88
C LEU A 32 3.17 -27.09 5.91
N SER A 33 4.13 -27.19 5.03
CA SER A 33 4.36 -28.35 4.16
C SER A 33 5.37 -29.32 4.81
N ASP A 34 5.37 -30.57 4.36
CA ASP A 34 6.18 -31.67 4.95
C ASP A 34 7.70 -31.42 4.88
N ASP A 35 8.16 -30.53 4.01
CA ASP A 35 9.58 -30.16 3.84
C ASP A 35 10.02 -29.01 4.75
N THR A 36 9.15 -28.55 5.65
CA THR A 36 9.45 -27.50 6.63
C THR A 36 9.63 -28.08 8.04
N ARG A 37 10.45 -27.42 8.84
CA ARG A 37 10.61 -27.68 10.27
C ARG A 37 10.29 -26.44 11.06
N ALA A 38 9.57 -26.59 12.14
CA ALA A 38 9.20 -25.47 13.00
C ALA A 38 9.57 -25.75 14.45
N THR A 39 9.96 -24.67 15.18
CA THR A 39 10.23 -24.67 16.61
C THR A 39 9.59 -23.46 17.26
N GLY A 40 9.07 -23.62 18.48
CA GLY A 40 8.51 -22.51 19.27
C GLY A 40 7.15 -21.99 18.79
N LEU A 41 6.42 -22.72 17.91
CA LEU A 41 5.10 -22.27 17.43
C LEU A 41 4.06 -22.21 18.55
N ASP A 42 4.12 -23.09 19.54
CA ASP A 42 3.16 -23.13 20.65
C ASP A 42 3.27 -21.90 21.56
N ASP A 43 4.40 -21.18 21.51
CA ASP A 43 4.70 -20.02 22.35
C ASP A 43 4.36 -18.68 21.66
N VAL A 44 3.91 -18.73 20.39
CA VAL A 44 3.71 -17.52 19.57
C VAL A 44 2.31 -17.49 18.97
N HIS A 45 1.59 -16.42 19.24
CA HIS A 45 0.31 -16.13 18.60
C HIS A 45 0.52 -15.29 17.35
N ALA A 46 0.25 -15.86 16.17
CA ALA A 46 0.35 -15.16 14.89
C ALA A 46 -1.03 -14.79 14.33
N GLU A 47 -1.15 -13.58 13.80
CA GLU A 47 -2.41 -13.08 13.20
C GLU A 47 -2.20 -12.29 11.90
N ARG A 48 -0.94 -12.09 11.49
CA ARG A 48 -0.59 -11.27 10.32
C ARG A 48 0.56 -11.87 9.55
N PHE A 49 0.59 -11.57 8.25
CA PHE A 49 1.73 -11.83 7.39
C PHE A 49 2.35 -10.50 6.94
N GLY A 50 3.65 -10.47 6.65
CA GLY A 50 4.27 -9.27 6.13
C GLY A 50 5.80 -9.35 5.99
N PRO A 51 6.42 -8.33 5.36
CA PRO A 51 7.88 -8.21 5.31
C PRO A 51 8.47 -7.80 6.66
N LEU A 52 9.78 -7.97 6.84
CA LEU A 52 10.50 -7.55 8.06
C LEU A 52 10.27 -6.09 8.44
N SER A 53 10.12 -5.20 7.46
CA SER A 53 9.83 -3.78 7.70
C SER A 53 8.53 -3.49 8.45
N MET A 54 7.66 -4.50 8.62
CA MET A 54 6.45 -4.38 9.44
C MET A 54 6.69 -4.63 10.94
N LEU A 55 7.83 -5.18 11.34
CA LEU A 55 8.13 -5.48 12.76
C LEU A 55 7.89 -4.29 13.70
N PRO A 56 8.34 -3.06 13.40
CA PRO A 56 8.08 -1.91 14.26
C PRO A 56 6.60 -1.56 14.45
N ARG A 57 5.73 -2.04 13.55
CA ARG A 57 4.26 -1.85 13.63
C ARG A 57 3.56 -2.99 14.37
N CYS A 58 4.29 -4.00 14.79
CA CYS A 58 3.80 -5.18 15.52
C CYS A 58 4.64 -5.41 16.79
N PRO A 59 4.73 -4.42 17.71
CA PRO A 59 5.63 -4.51 18.87
C PRO A 59 5.26 -5.65 19.83
N ASP A 60 3.99 -6.05 19.85
CA ASP A 60 3.46 -7.10 20.71
C ASP A 60 3.53 -8.50 20.07
N GLY A 61 4.24 -8.64 18.95
CA GLY A 61 4.33 -9.90 18.21
C GLY A 61 3.24 -10.09 17.16
N GLY A 62 2.99 -11.36 16.81
CA GLY A 62 1.88 -11.74 15.91
C GLY A 62 2.16 -11.66 14.42
N LEU A 63 3.37 -11.32 13.99
CA LEU A 63 3.75 -11.27 12.56
C LEU A 63 4.40 -12.58 12.11
N VAL A 64 3.97 -13.13 10.99
CA VAL A 64 4.69 -14.15 10.22
C VAL A 64 5.46 -13.45 9.12
N THR A 65 6.79 -13.53 9.17
CA THR A 65 7.69 -12.86 8.23
C THR A 65 8.83 -13.79 7.79
N PHE A 66 9.77 -13.31 6.99
CA PHE A 66 10.88 -14.11 6.51
C PHE A 66 12.24 -13.38 6.63
N LEU A 67 13.29 -14.16 6.85
CA LEU A 67 14.68 -13.73 6.80
C LEU A 67 15.40 -14.53 5.72
N ASP A 68 15.75 -13.91 4.61
CA ASP A 68 16.41 -14.54 3.46
C ASP A 68 17.89 -14.15 3.30
N SER A 69 18.38 -13.21 4.11
CA SER A 69 19.76 -12.75 4.06
C SER A 69 20.25 -12.31 5.44
N SER A 70 21.49 -12.66 5.78
CA SER A 70 22.15 -12.25 7.03
C SER A 70 22.26 -10.72 7.19
N ARG A 71 22.24 -9.97 6.11
CA ARG A 71 22.31 -8.50 6.12
C ARG A 71 21.08 -7.85 6.81
N TYR A 72 19.96 -8.57 6.84
CA TYR A 72 18.71 -8.12 7.48
C TYR A 72 18.52 -8.71 8.88
N ALA A 73 19.48 -9.49 9.38
CA ALA A 73 19.35 -10.10 10.71
C ALA A 73 19.24 -9.07 11.83
N THR A 74 19.88 -7.90 11.67
CA THR A 74 19.77 -6.78 12.63
C THR A 74 18.38 -6.15 12.68
N ASP A 75 17.56 -6.33 11.64
CA ASP A 75 16.17 -5.85 11.64
C ASP A 75 15.30 -6.65 12.63
N LEU A 76 15.79 -7.82 13.10
CA LEU A 76 15.15 -8.65 14.11
C LEU A 76 15.58 -8.27 15.54
N ASP A 77 16.54 -7.36 15.75
CA ASP A 77 17.04 -7.01 17.08
C ASP A 77 15.91 -6.50 17.99
N GLY A 78 15.72 -7.20 19.11
CA GLY A 78 14.65 -6.91 20.06
C GLY A 78 13.25 -7.41 19.66
N ALA A 79 13.09 -8.05 18.50
CA ALA A 79 11.82 -8.64 18.08
C ALA A 79 11.49 -9.89 18.91
N THR A 80 10.24 -10.01 19.37
CA THR A 80 9.72 -11.17 20.11
C THR A 80 8.28 -11.45 19.76
N GLY A 81 7.84 -12.71 19.89
CA GLY A 81 6.44 -13.09 19.63
C GLY A 81 6.08 -13.18 18.16
N HIS A 82 7.07 -13.33 17.27
CA HIS A 82 6.87 -13.46 15.82
C HIS A 82 7.20 -14.86 15.33
N VAL A 83 6.74 -15.19 14.13
CA VAL A 83 7.13 -16.39 13.38
C VAL A 83 8.06 -15.97 12.25
N ILE A 84 9.30 -16.45 12.29
CA ILE A 84 10.32 -16.10 11.31
C ILE A 84 10.60 -17.31 10.40
N VAL A 85 10.24 -17.17 9.13
CA VAL A 85 10.55 -18.14 8.08
C VAL A 85 11.98 -17.88 7.58
N THR A 86 12.86 -18.86 7.62
CA THR A 86 14.27 -18.69 7.24
C THR A 86 14.90 -19.96 6.67
N SER A 87 16.12 -19.87 6.18
CA SER A 87 16.91 -21.05 5.81
C SER A 87 17.56 -21.69 7.05
N PRO A 88 17.93 -22.99 7.01
CA PRO A 88 18.64 -23.64 8.11
C PRO A 88 19.91 -22.91 8.53
N GLU A 89 20.63 -22.29 7.60
CA GLU A 89 21.89 -21.59 7.84
C GLU A 89 21.73 -20.27 8.59
N LEU A 90 20.50 -19.70 8.56
CA LEU A 90 20.18 -18.44 9.23
C LEU A 90 19.34 -18.64 10.49
N ALA A 91 18.96 -19.88 10.85
CA ALA A 91 18.11 -20.17 11.99
C ALA A 91 18.66 -19.62 13.31
N ASP A 92 19.97 -19.71 13.52
CA ASP A 92 20.66 -19.20 14.71
C ASP A 92 20.69 -17.66 14.79
N ARG A 93 20.24 -16.96 13.75
CA ARG A 93 20.11 -15.50 13.72
C ARG A 93 18.75 -15.02 14.21
N VAL A 94 17.79 -15.92 14.38
CA VAL A 94 16.47 -15.57 14.93
C VAL A 94 16.58 -15.38 16.45
N PRO A 95 16.24 -14.20 16.99
CA PRO A 95 16.34 -13.94 18.42
C PRO A 95 15.40 -14.86 19.24
N PRO A 96 15.78 -15.19 20.49
CA PRO A 96 14.91 -15.92 21.42
C PRO A 96 13.56 -15.23 21.61
N GLY A 97 12.52 -16.02 21.89
CA GLY A 97 11.15 -15.51 22.04
C GLY A 97 10.37 -15.40 20.73
N ASN A 98 10.97 -15.82 19.60
CA ASN A 98 10.29 -15.99 18.33
C ASN A 98 10.20 -17.47 17.95
N ALA A 99 9.18 -17.83 17.22
CA ALA A 99 9.12 -19.14 16.55
C ALA A 99 9.94 -19.10 15.25
N THR A 100 10.57 -20.22 14.93
CA THR A 100 11.39 -20.34 13.70
C THR A 100 10.81 -21.43 12.81
N VAL A 101 10.60 -21.10 11.53
CA VAL A 101 10.24 -22.05 10.48
C VAL A 101 11.40 -22.13 9.49
N THR A 102 11.97 -23.32 9.32
CA THR A 102 13.08 -23.55 8.39
C THR A 102 12.67 -24.44 7.23
N ALA A 103 13.17 -24.09 6.04
CA ALA A 103 13.03 -24.87 4.82
C ALA A 103 14.29 -24.75 3.96
N ALA A 104 14.56 -25.78 3.15
CA ALA A 104 15.65 -25.75 2.15
C ALA A 104 15.30 -24.85 0.94
N ARG A 105 14.02 -24.49 0.81
CA ARG A 105 13.51 -23.58 -0.23
C ARG A 105 13.71 -22.11 0.19
N PRO A 106 13.67 -21.15 -0.77
CA PRO A 106 13.76 -19.74 -0.42
C PRO A 106 12.71 -19.32 0.61
N PRO A 107 13.08 -18.67 1.74
CA PRO A 107 12.15 -18.28 2.81
C PRO A 107 10.97 -17.46 2.32
N LYS A 108 11.19 -16.53 1.39
CA LYS A 108 10.12 -15.73 0.76
C LYS A 108 9.09 -16.64 0.06
N ALA A 109 9.52 -17.70 -0.60
CA ALA A 109 8.61 -18.63 -1.29
C ALA A 109 7.74 -19.40 -0.29
N VAL A 110 8.32 -19.81 0.85
CA VAL A 110 7.56 -20.48 1.92
C VAL A 110 6.53 -19.53 2.53
N LEU A 111 6.91 -18.28 2.82
CA LEU A 111 5.95 -17.28 3.31
C LEU A 111 4.77 -17.12 2.36
N PHE A 112 5.02 -16.98 1.06
CA PHE A 112 3.94 -16.85 0.08
C PHE A 112 3.05 -18.08 0.00
N GLU A 113 3.60 -19.27 0.14
CA GLU A 113 2.76 -20.50 0.20
C GLU A 113 1.85 -20.51 1.42
N LEU A 114 2.34 -20.04 2.58
CA LEU A 114 1.50 -19.91 3.78
C LEU A 114 0.37 -18.90 3.55
N VAL A 115 0.69 -17.74 2.97
CA VAL A 115 -0.32 -16.71 2.63
C VAL A 115 -1.37 -17.26 1.67
N GLU A 116 -0.95 -17.87 0.56
CA GLU A 116 -1.87 -18.42 -0.45
C GLU A 116 -2.72 -19.56 0.10
N ARG A 117 -2.17 -20.37 1.00
CA ARG A 117 -2.93 -21.41 1.68
C ARG A 117 -3.97 -20.81 2.60
N ALA A 118 -3.61 -19.77 3.38
CA ALA A 118 -4.55 -19.05 4.23
C ALA A 118 -5.66 -18.38 3.40
N ILE A 119 -5.34 -17.84 2.21
CA ILE A 119 -6.34 -17.30 1.27
C ILE A 119 -7.30 -18.40 0.81
N ARG A 120 -6.79 -19.52 0.30
CA ARG A 120 -7.63 -20.64 -0.19
C ARG A 120 -8.53 -21.23 0.88
N GLU A 121 -8.07 -21.26 2.13
CA GLU A 121 -8.85 -21.76 3.26
C GLU A 121 -9.79 -20.70 3.86
N GLY A 122 -9.81 -19.48 3.30
CA GLY A 122 -10.69 -18.41 3.75
C GLY A 122 -10.40 -17.93 5.17
N ARG A 123 -9.12 -17.92 5.57
CA ARG A 123 -8.68 -17.59 6.93
C ARG A 123 -8.60 -16.09 7.21
N PHE A 124 -8.39 -15.27 6.18
CA PHE A 124 -8.32 -13.82 6.35
C PHE A 124 -9.69 -13.22 6.68
N GLU A 125 -9.72 -12.24 7.59
CA GLU A 125 -10.87 -11.35 7.74
C GLU A 125 -11.32 -10.84 6.38
N ARG A 126 -12.61 -10.56 6.24
CA ARG A 126 -13.18 -10.00 5.01
C ARG A 126 -14.03 -8.79 5.33
N LEU A 127 -14.04 -7.83 4.42
CA LEU A 127 -14.88 -6.66 4.55
C LEU A 127 -16.36 -7.08 4.49
N ALA A 128 -17.17 -6.54 5.41
CA ALA A 128 -18.61 -6.75 5.39
C ALA A 128 -19.19 -6.06 4.16
N ALA A 129 -19.98 -6.81 3.38
CA ALA A 129 -20.68 -6.24 2.23
C ALA A 129 -21.68 -5.17 2.70
N TYR A 130 -21.67 -4.04 2.02
CA TYR A 130 -22.63 -2.98 2.23
C TYR A 130 -22.79 -2.14 0.96
N ARG A 131 -23.99 -1.71 0.69
CA ARG A 131 -24.26 -0.72 -0.34
C ARG A 131 -25.25 0.29 0.20
N SER A 132 -24.83 1.53 0.31
CA SER A 132 -25.71 2.61 0.74
C SER A 132 -26.90 2.79 -0.20
N PRO A 133 -28.10 3.08 0.31
CA PRO A 133 -29.26 3.42 -0.51
C PRO A 133 -29.05 4.64 -1.40
N SER A 134 -28.15 5.57 -1.03
CA SER A 134 -27.82 6.75 -1.84
C SER A 134 -26.72 6.47 -2.90
N ALA A 135 -26.01 5.32 -2.80
CA ALA A 135 -24.99 4.95 -3.76
C ALA A 135 -25.57 4.61 -5.14
N GLN A 136 -24.94 5.13 -6.18
CA GLN A 136 -25.32 4.89 -7.58
C GLN A 136 -24.37 3.91 -8.25
N VAL A 137 -24.78 2.67 -8.36
CA VAL A 137 -23.99 1.62 -9.04
C VAL A 137 -24.64 1.28 -10.37
N HIS A 138 -23.89 1.47 -11.46
CA HIS A 138 -24.40 1.16 -12.80
C HIS A 138 -24.72 -0.34 -12.94
N PRO A 139 -25.82 -0.74 -13.63
CA PRO A 139 -26.22 -2.14 -13.74
C PRO A 139 -25.20 -3.07 -14.40
N THR A 140 -24.27 -2.52 -15.21
CA THR A 140 -23.20 -3.29 -15.86
C THR A 140 -21.90 -3.31 -15.07
N ALA A 141 -21.82 -2.67 -13.90
CA ALA A 141 -20.68 -2.80 -13.01
C ALA A 141 -20.71 -4.18 -12.32
N PHE A 142 -19.55 -4.79 -12.19
CA PHE A 142 -19.37 -5.97 -11.35
C PHE A 142 -18.98 -5.54 -9.94
N VAL A 143 -19.70 -6.02 -8.94
CA VAL A 143 -19.43 -5.76 -7.51
C VAL A 143 -19.44 -7.08 -6.77
N ASP A 144 -18.30 -7.46 -6.20
CA ASP A 144 -18.12 -8.71 -5.45
C ASP A 144 -18.88 -8.67 -4.09
N ASP A 145 -19.06 -9.84 -3.48
CA ASP A 145 -19.79 -10.03 -2.23
C ASP A 145 -19.16 -9.36 -1.00
N HIS A 146 -17.86 -9.04 -1.06
CA HIS A 146 -17.10 -8.41 0.04
C HIS A 146 -16.67 -6.98 -0.29
N VAL A 147 -17.58 -6.21 -0.90
CA VAL A 147 -17.40 -4.80 -1.24
C VAL A 147 -18.30 -3.93 -0.37
N HIS A 148 -17.75 -2.83 0.12
CA HIS A 148 -18.49 -1.80 0.86
C HIS A 148 -18.56 -0.52 0.01
N VAL A 149 -19.77 -0.09 -0.33
CA VAL A 149 -20.02 1.16 -1.09
C VAL A 149 -20.82 2.12 -0.21
N ASP A 150 -20.19 3.22 0.16
CA ASP A 150 -20.72 4.18 1.13
C ASP A 150 -21.64 5.23 0.48
N ASP A 151 -22.12 6.19 1.27
CA ASP A 151 -23.10 7.19 0.89
C ASP A 151 -22.65 8.04 -0.32
N ASP A 152 -23.56 8.31 -1.24
CA ASP A 152 -23.39 9.15 -2.42
C ASP A 152 -22.23 8.73 -3.35
N ALA A 153 -21.65 7.55 -3.13
CA ALA A 153 -20.63 6.99 -4.03
C ALA A 153 -21.23 6.61 -5.40
N THR A 154 -20.43 6.74 -6.46
CA THR A 154 -20.87 6.41 -7.82
C THR A 154 -19.91 5.40 -8.45
N VAL A 155 -20.47 4.34 -9.05
CA VAL A 155 -19.74 3.29 -9.77
C VAL A 155 -20.25 3.23 -11.21
N GLY A 156 -19.36 3.55 -12.16
CA GLY A 156 -19.68 3.68 -13.58
C GLY A 156 -19.86 2.36 -14.31
N PRO A 157 -20.32 2.42 -15.57
CA PRO A 157 -20.55 1.24 -16.41
C PRO A 157 -19.27 0.44 -16.62
N GLY A 158 -19.37 -0.89 -16.54
CA GLY A 158 -18.27 -1.81 -16.74
C GLY A 158 -17.16 -1.73 -15.69
N ALA A 159 -17.30 -0.92 -14.64
CA ALA A 159 -16.36 -0.93 -13.52
C ALA A 159 -16.41 -2.26 -12.76
N VAL A 160 -15.26 -2.72 -12.25
CA VAL A 160 -15.12 -3.97 -11.52
C VAL A 160 -14.61 -3.63 -10.12
N LEU A 161 -15.39 -3.98 -9.10
CA LEU A 161 -15.01 -3.88 -7.69
C LEU A 161 -14.87 -5.29 -7.13
N LEU A 162 -13.66 -5.69 -6.79
CA LEU A 162 -13.35 -7.02 -6.25
C LEU A 162 -13.33 -7.01 -4.72
N ALA A 163 -13.32 -8.21 -4.14
CA ALA A 163 -13.42 -8.43 -2.70
C ALA A 163 -12.47 -7.56 -1.88
N ASN A 164 -12.92 -7.14 -0.70
CA ASN A 164 -12.22 -6.27 0.24
C ASN A 164 -11.97 -4.84 -0.30
N THR A 165 -12.83 -4.37 -1.20
CA THR A 165 -12.81 -2.99 -1.66
C THR A 165 -13.79 -2.13 -0.83
N TYR A 166 -13.28 -1.06 -0.24
CA TYR A 166 -14.05 0.02 0.36
C TYR A 166 -14.10 1.22 -0.57
N VAL A 167 -15.30 1.68 -0.88
CA VAL A 167 -15.57 2.90 -1.66
C VAL A 167 -16.23 3.90 -0.72
N GLY A 168 -15.47 4.90 -0.30
CA GLY A 168 -15.87 5.90 0.68
C GLY A 168 -16.94 6.88 0.19
N PRO A 169 -17.49 7.70 1.09
CA PRO A 169 -18.61 8.58 0.78
C PRO A 169 -18.25 9.59 -0.32
N GLY A 170 -19.16 9.73 -1.28
CA GLY A 170 -18.98 10.63 -2.44
C GLY A 170 -17.87 10.22 -3.42
N ALA A 171 -17.24 9.08 -3.23
CA ALA A 171 -16.21 8.60 -4.16
C ALA A 171 -16.80 8.22 -5.53
N ARG A 172 -15.99 8.33 -6.56
CA ARG A 172 -16.41 8.12 -7.96
C ARG A 172 -15.48 7.16 -8.67
N VAL A 173 -15.98 5.98 -9.02
CA VAL A 173 -15.28 5.01 -9.85
C VAL A 173 -15.81 5.13 -11.27
N ARG A 174 -14.96 5.52 -12.22
CA ARG A 174 -15.33 5.81 -13.61
C ARG A 174 -15.45 4.51 -14.43
N PRO A 175 -15.98 4.60 -15.69
CA PRO A 175 -16.19 3.43 -16.52
C PRO A 175 -14.96 2.55 -16.70
N ASN A 176 -15.15 1.22 -16.65
CA ASN A 176 -14.11 0.21 -16.88
C ASN A 176 -12.88 0.30 -15.94
N ALA A 177 -12.95 1.01 -14.82
CA ALA A 177 -11.92 0.93 -13.79
C ALA A 177 -12.00 -0.42 -13.06
N VAL A 178 -10.84 -0.98 -12.70
CA VAL A 178 -10.71 -2.25 -11.98
C VAL A 178 -10.09 -1.98 -10.62
N ILE A 179 -10.81 -2.31 -9.56
CA ILE A 179 -10.40 -2.01 -8.18
C ILE A 179 -10.34 -3.32 -7.39
N GLY A 180 -9.18 -3.62 -6.81
CA GLY A 180 -8.99 -4.75 -5.90
C GLY A 180 -8.58 -6.04 -6.59
N ASP A 181 -8.03 -6.00 -7.81
CA ASP A 181 -7.41 -7.17 -8.42
C ASP A 181 -6.07 -7.51 -7.76
N ASP A 182 -5.58 -8.73 -7.98
CA ASP A 182 -4.25 -9.13 -7.53
C ASP A 182 -3.19 -8.30 -8.24
N GLY A 183 -2.22 -7.81 -7.47
CA GLY A 183 -1.06 -7.14 -8.03
C GLY A 183 -0.07 -8.11 -8.67
N PHE A 184 1.05 -7.59 -9.16
CA PHE A 184 2.07 -8.36 -9.86
C PHE A 184 3.31 -8.59 -8.96
N GLU A 185 3.16 -9.38 -7.91
CA GLU A 185 4.28 -9.90 -7.11
C GLU A 185 4.64 -11.31 -7.60
N THR A 186 5.93 -11.56 -7.81
CA THR A 186 6.40 -12.84 -8.34
C THR A 186 7.39 -13.53 -7.41
N VAL A 187 7.37 -14.85 -7.42
CA VAL A 187 8.35 -15.67 -6.73
C VAL A 187 8.93 -16.75 -7.66
N ARG A 188 10.23 -16.95 -7.57
CA ARG A 188 10.91 -18.04 -8.27
C ARG A 188 11.02 -19.26 -7.36
N VAL A 189 10.55 -20.41 -7.84
CA VAL A 189 10.70 -21.70 -7.18
C VAL A 189 11.30 -22.69 -8.18
N GLY A 190 12.57 -23.02 -8.02
CA GLY A 190 13.33 -23.79 -9.00
C GLY A 190 13.41 -23.06 -10.36
N ALA A 191 12.96 -23.73 -11.42
CA ALA A 191 12.92 -23.17 -12.77
C ALA A 191 11.65 -22.33 -13.05
N ALA A 192 10.64 -22.42 -12.20
CA ALA A 192 9.36 -21.73 -12.41
C ALA A 192 9.36 -20.33 -11.79
N VAL A 193 8.67 -19.40 -12.45
CA VAL A 193 8.26 -18.11 -11.90
C VAL A 193 6.75 -18.11 -11.85
N ARG A 194 6.18 -17.79 -10.71
CA ARG A 194 4.72 -17.68 -10.54
C ARG A 194 4.33 -16.37 -9.92
N VAL A 195 3.15 -15.89 -10.26
CA VAL A 195 2.50 -14.74 -9.61
C VAL A 195 1.90 -15.22 -8.29
N VAL A 196 1.96 -14.38 -7.27
CA VAL A 196 1.50 -14.67 -5.91
C VAL A 196 0.13 -14.03 -5.70
N GLY A 197 -0.81 -14.77 -5.10
CA GLY A 197 -2.11 -14.24 -4.71
C GLY A 197 -2.01 -13.20 -3.60
N HIS A 198 -2.88 -12.20 -3.62
CA HIS A 198 -2.93 -11.09 -2.67
C HIS A 198 -4.11 -11.25 -1.71
N ALA A 199 -3.89 -10.97 -0.43
CA ALA A 199 -4.86 -11.19 0.64
C ALA A 199 -5.57 -9.92 1.11
N GLY A 200 -5.05 -8.75 0.77
CA GLY A 200 -5.52 -7.47 1.25
C GLY A 200 -6.73 -6.91 0.51
N GLY A 201 -6.85 -5.60 0.54
CA GLY A 201 -7.95 -4.87 -0.08
C GLY A 201 -7.53 -3.55 -0.70
N VAL A 202 -8.54 -2.77 -1.12
CA VAL A 202 -8.39 -1.39 -1.58
C VAL A 202 -9.27 -0.48 -0.73
N TRP A 203 -8.72 0.65 -0.32
CA TRP A 203 -9.42 1.69 0.41
C TRP A 203 -9.46 2.98 -0.40
N LEU A 204 -10.63 3.33 -0.90
CA LEU A 204 -10.88 4.61 -1.53
C LEU A 204 -11.51 5.55 -0.50
N GLY A 205 -10.80 6.58 -0.07
CA GLY A 205 -11.27 7.56 0.90
C GLY A 205 -12.45 8.40 0.40
N ALA A 206 -12.92 9.31 1.23
CA ALA A 206 -14.02 10.21 0.90
C ALA A 206 -13.71 11.08 -0.31
N GLY A 207 -14.65 11.21 -1.25
CA GLY A 207 -14.52 12.07 -2.43
C GLY A 207 -13.40 11.68 -3.40
N VAL A 208 -12.83 10.48 -3.29
CA VAL A 208 -11.85 9.95 -4.24
C VAL A 208 -12.47 9.82 -5.63
N HIS A 209 -11.72 10.20 -6.65
CA HIS A 209 -12.10 9.97 -8.05
C HIS A 209 -11.11 9.02 -8.71
N VAL A 210 -11.59 7.91 -9.24
CA VAL A 210 -10.78 6.96 -10.02
C VAL A 210 -11.20 7.06 -11.50
N GLY A 211 -10.28 7.51 -12.36
CA GLY A 211 -10.50 7.74 -13.79
C GLY A 211 -10.79 6.46 -14.58
N ALA A 212 -11.30 6.64 -15.80
CA ALA A 212 -11.73 5.53 -16.64
C ALA A 212 -10.56 4.61 -17.04
N GLY A 213 -10.79 3.29 -17.00
CA GLY A 213 -9.77 2.29 -17.35
C GLY A 213 -8.56 2.26 -16.42
N SER A 214 -8.64 2.87 -15.24
CA SER A 214 -7.59 2.81 -14.22
C SER A 214 -7.63 1.49 -13.46
N CYS A 215 -6.47 1.02 -12.96
CA CYS A 215 -6.36 -0.17 -12.13
C CYS A 215 -5.76 0.21 -10.77
N VAL A 216 -6.40 -0.26 -9.69
CA VAL A 216 -5.89 -0.16 -8.33
C VAL A 216 -5.82 -1.55 -7.72
N ASP A 217 -4.61 -2.07 -7.57
CA ASP A 217 -4.39 -3.42 -7.06
C ASP A 217 -4.56 -3.46 -5.53
N LYS A 218 -5.03 -4.58 -5.00
CA LYS A 218 -5.16 -4.79 -3.55
C LYS A 218 -3.81 -5.05 -2.88
N GLY A 219 -3.75 -4.82 -1.58
CA GLY A 219 -2.56 -5.08 -0.77
C GLY A 219 -2.18 -6.56 -0.70
N LEU A 220 -0.89 -6.84 -0.48
CA LEU A 220 -0.31 -8.19 -0.61
C LEU A 220 -0.64 -9.12 0.57
N TYR A 221 -0.41 -8.68 1.81
CA TYR A 221 -0.44 -9.53 3.01
C TYR A 221 -1.67 -9.33 3.91
N GLY A 222 -2.72 -8.73 3.41
CA GLY A 222 -3.87 -8.28 4.19
C GLY A 222 -3.94 -6.76 4.33
N ASP A 223 -2.87 -6.04 4.02
CA ASP A 223 -2.86 -4.57 3.98
C ASP A 223 -3.79 -4.02 2.90
N PHE A 224 -4.08 -2.73 3.00
CA PHE A 224 -4.83 -2.02 1.96
C PHE A 224 -3.90 -1.20 1.07
N THR A 225 -4.19 -1.18 -0.22
CA THR A 225 -3.80 -0.08 -1.10
C THR A 225 -4.77 1.06 -0.83
N VAL A 226 -4.25 2.26 -0.55
CA VAL A 226 -5.05 3.38 -0.04
C VAL A 226 -4.95 4.57 -0.96
N LEU A 227 -6.09 5.06 -1.42
CA LEU A 227 -6.21 6.41 -1.96
C LEU A 227 -6.86 7.28 -0.87
N GLY A 228 -6.09 8.20 -0.30
CA GLY A 228 -6.54 9.12 0.76
C GLY A 228 -7.64 10.06 0.27
N ASP A 229 -8.37 10.66 1.21
CA ASP A 229 -9.52 11.51 0.91
C ASP A 229 -9.23 12.56 -0.16
N TYR A 230 -10.17 12.73 -1.08
CA TYR A 230 -10.12 13.70 -2.18
C TYR A 230 -8.95 13.49 -3.16
N THR A 231 -8.27 12.34 -3.11
CA THR A 231 -7.30 11.98 -4.16
C THR A 231 -8.03 11.79 -5.49
N GLN A 232 -7.47 12.39 -6.53
CA GLN A 232 -8.03 12.36 -7.88
C GLN A 232 -7.09 11.64 -8.82
N THR A 233 -7.57 10.60 -9.49
CA THR A 233 -6.84 9.99 -10.59
C THR A 233 -7.55 10.27 -11.91
N ASP A 234 -6.79 10.59 -12.93
CA ASP A 234 -7.25 10.69 -14.31
C ASP A 234 -7.31 9.30 -14.96
N ASP A 235 -7.53 9.23 -16.25
CA ASP A 235 -7.74 7.98 -16.98
C ASP A 235 -6.46 7.15 -17.13
N GLN A 236 -6.62 5.81 -17.11
CA GLN A 236 -5.54 4.84 -17.32
C GLN A 236 -4.39 4.94 -16.28
N VAL A 237 -4.70 5.33 -15.07
CA VAL A 237 -3.74 5.33 -13.96
C VAL A 237 -3.58 3.92 -13.41
N TYR A 238 -2.34 3.51 -13.12
CA TYR A 238 -2.03 2.27 -12.44
C TYR A 238 -1.50 2.55 -11.04
N VAL A 239 -2.16 2.00 -10.03
CA VAL A 239 -1.75 2.03 -8.63
C VAL A 239 -1.52 0.60 -8.17
N ALA A 240 -0.26 0.23 -7.98
CA ALA A 240 0.12 -1.12 -7.57
C ALA A 240 -0.20 -1.38 -6.08
N HIS A 241 -0.06 -2.65 -5.70
CA HIS A 241 -0.33 -3.12 -4.34
C HIS A 241 0.42 -2.34 -3.25
N ASN A 242 -0.21 -2.14 -2.10
CA ASN A 242 0.37 -1.48 -0.92
C ASN A 242 0.82 -0.02 -1.14
N VAL A 243 0.41 0.62 -2.21
CA VAL A 243 0.57 2.07 -2.35
C VAL A 243 -0.36 2.77 -1.37
N VAL A 244 0.15 3.80 -0.72
CA VAL A 244 -0.65 4.68 0.15
C VAL A 244 -0.48 6.11 -0.33
N THR A 245 -1.57 6.74 -0.73
CA THR A 245 -1.57 8.18 -0.98
C THR A 245 -2.10 8.94 0.22
N GLY A 246 -1.55 10.11 0.49
CA GLY A 246 -2.16 11.10 1.36
C GLY A 246 -3.44 11.67 0.73
N ARG A 247 -3.93 12.75 1.31
CA ARG A 247 -5.15 13.45 0.89
C ARG A 247 -4.88 14.39 -0.28
N ARG A 248 -5.90 14.65 -1.11
CA ARG A 248 -5.89 15.68 -2.17
C ARG A 248 -4.76 15.53 -3.20
N SER A 249 -4.18 14.35 -3.30
CA SER A 249 -3.17 14.08 -4.32
C SER A 249 -3.81 13.94 -5.70
N THR A 250 -3.08 14.32 -6.75
CA THR A 250 -3.54 14.25 -8.14
C THR A 250 -2.59 13.39 -8.96
N LEU A 251 -3.11 12.31 -9.49
CA LEU A 251 -2.41 11.39 -10.37
C LEU A 251 -3.02 11.55 -11.77
N THR A 252 -2.34 12.28 -12.64
CA THR A 252 -2.87 12.58 -13.97
C THR A 252 -2.75 11.39 -14.93
N ALA A 253 -3.23 11.54 -16.17
CA ALA A 253 -3.40 10.42 -17.10
C ALA A 253 -2.12 9.55 -17.26
N LYS A 254 -2.32 8.23 -17.26
CA LYS A 254 -1.28 7.22 -17.48
C LYS A 254 -0.13 7.24 -16.46
N VAL A 255 -0.36 7.77 -15.28
CA VAL A 255 0.58 7.65 -14.17
C VAL A 255 0.65 6.20 -13.72
N ALA A 256 1.86 5.71 -13.42
CA ALA A 256 2.09 4.42 -12.78
C ALA A 256 2.82 4.62 -11.45
N VAL A 257 2.20 4.18 -10.33
CA VAL A 257 2.82 4.16 -9.00
C VAL A 257 3.04 2.71 -8.60
N LEU A 258 4.32 2.31 -8.45
CA LEU A 258 4.66 0.92 -8.16
C LEU A 258 4.59 0.62 -6.66
N GLY A 259 4.57 -0.67 -6.33
CA GLY A 259 4.21 -1.19 -5.02
C GLY A 259 4.97 -0.61 -3.82
N TRP A 260 4.28 -0.54 -2.66
CA TRP A 260 4.82 -0.04 -1.39
C TRP A 260 5.26 1.43 -1.38
N THR A 261 4.95 2.18 -2.41
CA THR A 261 5.24 3.62 -2.49
C THR A 261 4.26 4.41 -1.63
N GLN A 262 4.76 5.42 -0.92
CA GLN A 262 3.98 6.31 -0.09
C GLN A 262 4.04 7.73 -0.65
N LEU A 263 2.88 8.32 -0.90
CA LEU A 263 2.73 9.70 -1.28
C LEU A 263 2.15 10.48 -0.09
N GLY A 264 2.70 11.65 0.18
CA GLY A 264 2.12 12.59 1.13
C GLY A 264 0.84 13.26 0.62
N ASP A 265 0.38 14.27 1.35
CA ASP A 265 -0.76 15.10 0.96
C ASP A 265 -0.41 16.03 -0.21
N ASP A 266 -1.41 16.38 -1.01
CA ASP A 266 -1.30 17.41 -2.07
C ASP A 266 -0.20 17.13 -3.12
N VAL A 267 0.16 15.86 -3.34
CA VAL A 267 1.15 15.47 -4.36
C VAL A 267 0.56 15.59 -5.76
N TRP A 268 1.32 16.14 -6.70
CA TRP A 268 0.97 16.16 -8.11
C TRP A 268 1.91 15.27 -8.93
N LEU A 269 1.37 14.26 -9.58
CA LEU A 269 2.09 13.44 -10.56
C LEU A 269 1.60 13.80 -11.97
N GLY A 270 2.49 14.38 -12.78
CA GLY A 270 2.21 14.78 -14.16
C GLY A 270 1.95 13.59 -15.09
N PRO A 271 1.31 13.80 -16.25
CA PRO A 271 0.94 12.72 -17.18
C PRO A 271 2.11 11.80 -17.55
N SER A 272 1.85 10.50 -17.64
CA SER A 272 2.84 9.47 -17.99
C SER A 272 4.06 9.42 -17.04
N THR A 273 3.91 9.88 -15.81
CA THR A 273 4.92 9.70 -14.75
C THR A 273 4.97 8.25 -14.30
N SER A 274 6.17 7.71 -14.07
CA SER A 274 6.41 6.42 -13.46
C SER A 274 7.16 6.59 -12.14
N VAL A 275 6.60 6.07 -11.04
CA VAL A 275 7.22 6.12 -9.70
C VAL A 275 7.62 4.70 -9.30
N ASN A 276 8.92 4.47 -9.06
CA ASN A 276 9.42 3.17 -8.64
C ASN A 276 8.85 2.75 -7.28
N GLN A 277 8.93 1.46 -7.01
CA GLN A 277 8.49 0.86 -5.75
C GLN A 277 9.31 1.34 -4.54
N LEU A 278 8.69 1.25 -3.35
CA LEU A 278 9.34 1.51 -2.05
C LEU A 278 9.83 2.94 -1.87
N LEU A 279 9.25 3.92 -2.55
CA LEU A 279 9.65 5.33 -2.46
C LEU A 279 8.70 6.13 -1.56
N HIS A 280 9.24 7.23 -1.02
CA HIS A 280 8.49 8.25 -0.33
C HIS A 280 8.47 9.53 -1.18
N ILE A 281 7.27 10.01 -1.49
CA ILE A 281 7.04 11.26 -2.20
C ILE A 281 6.43 12.23 -1.20
N GLY A 282 7.18 13.24 -0.82
CA GLY A 282 6.79 14.19 0.22
C GLY A 282 5.58 15.04 -0.16
N SER A 283 4.86 15.55 0.84
CA SER A 283 3.67 16.38 0.65
C SER A 283 3.94 17.59 -0.24
N ALA A 284 2.97 17.95 -1.06
CA ALA A 284 3.06 19.04 -2.04
C ALA A 284 4.19 18.91 -3.07
N ALA A 285 4.81 17.74 -3.20
CA ALA A 285 5.77 17.49 -4.29
C ALA A 285 5.07 17.55 -5.65
N TYR A 286 5.76 18.12 -6.62
CA TYR A 286 5.30 18.22 -8.00
C TYR A 286 6.24 17.45 -8.92
N VAL A 287 5.72 16.41 -9.54
CA VAL A 287 6.45 15.60 -10.52
C VAL A 287 5.98 15.97 -11.92
N GLY A 288 6.90 16.45 -12.75
CA GLY A 288 6.59 16.90 -14.11
C GLY A 288 6.27 15.75 -15.07
N THR A 289 5.59 16.08 -16.16
CA THR A 289 5.15 15.12 -17.20
C THR A 289 6.28 14.22 -17.69
N GLY A 290 5.97 12.91 -17.87
CA GLY A 290 6.89 11.92 -18.43
C GLY A 290 8.11 11.60 -17.56
N SER A 291 8.08 11.97 -16.29
CA SER A 291 9.22 11.74 -15.39
C SER A 291 9.29 10.29 -14.91
N VAL A 292 10.51 9.81 -14.67
CA VAL A 292 10.79 8.53 -14.01
C VAL A 292 11.41 8.79 -12.64
N VAL A 293 10.63 8.58 -11.57
CA VAL A 293 11.07 8.78 -10.19
C VAL A 293 11.70 7.50 -9.67
N ARG A 294 12.98 7.56 -9.30
CA ARG A 294 13.79 6.41 -8.83
C ARG A 294 14.34 6.60 -7.42
N HIS A 295 14.07 7.74 -6.80
CA HIS A 295 14.54 8.09 -5.45
C HIS A 295 13.42 8.84 -4.74
N ASP A 296 13.49 8.88 -3.42
CA ASP A 296 12.59 9.68 -2.62
C ASP A 296 12.58 11.15 -3.07
N VAL A 297 11.44 11.78 -2.92
CA VAL A 297 11.20 13.18 -3.31
C VAL A 297 10.82 13.96 -2.06
N ALA A 298 11.57 15.02 -1.77
CA ALA A 298 11.33 15.88 -0.62
C ALA A 298 9.96 16.60 -0.72
N PRO A 299 9.35 16.98 0.41
CA PRO A 299 8.16 17.83 0.39
C PRO A 299 8.37 19.11 -0.42
N HIS A 300 7.36 19.53 -1.15
CA HIS A 300 7.43 20.72 -2.02
C HIS A 300 8.47 20.68 -3.15
N ALA A 301 9.19 19.58 -3.35
CA ALA A 301 10.16 19.51 -4.44
C ALA A 301 9.47 19.48 -5.80
N LEU A 302 9.95 20.31 -6.71
CA LEU A 302 9.61 20.28 -8.13
C LEU A 302 10.66 19.43 -8.86
N VAL A 303 10.26 18.23 -9.32
CA VAL A 303 11.15 17.26 -9.95
C VAL A 303 10.66 16.88 -11.34
N TYR A 304 11.58 16.69 -12.29
CA TYR A 304 11.26 16.12 -13.60
C TYR A 304 12.49 15.54 -14.30
N GLY A 305 12.23 14.73 -15.34
CA GLY A 305 13.22 14.08 -16.19
C GLY A 305 13.17 12.56 -16.12
N GLU A 306 13.91 11.90 -17.00
CA GLU A 306 13.92 10.43 -17.19
C GLU A 306 14.66 9.68 -16.06
N THR A 307 15.50 10.38 -15.29
CA THR A 307 15.71 10.17 -13.87
C THR A 307 15.33 11.49 -13.24
N ALA A 308 14.17 11.54 -12.59
CA ALA A 308 13.66 12.75 -12.01
C ALA A 308 14.67 13.37 -11.02
N ARG A 309 14.96 14.64 -11.20
CA ARG A 309 15.85 15.42 -10.34
C ARG A 309 15.15 16.71 -9.94
N GLN A 310 15.44 17.19 -8.75
CA GLN A 310 14.91 18.46 -8.28
C GLN A 310 15.40 19.62 -9.15
N LYS A 311 14.48 20.46 -9.57
CA LYS A 311 14.69 21.63 -10.42
C LYS A 311 14.17 22.92 -9.78
N GLY A 312 13.72 22.83 -8.55
CA GLY A 312 13.16 23.93 -7.78
C GLY A 312 12.14 23.45 -6.77
N TRP A 313 11.25 24.33 -6.40
CA TRP A 313 10.22 24.09 -5.40
C TRP A 313 8.83 24.38 -5.96
N ALA A 314 7.84 23.69 -5.45
CA ALA A 314 6.43 23.83 -5.81
C ALA A 314 5.61 24.39 -4.64
N CYS A 315 4.68 25.27 -4.97
CA CYS A 315 3.66 25.73 -4.03
C CYS A 315 2.56 24.67 -3.85
N LEU A 316 1.81 24.75 -2.77
CA LEU A 316 0.56 23.97 -2.61
C LEU A 316 -0.46 24.17 -3.75
N CYS A 317 -0.42 25.28 -4.47
CA CYS A 317 -1.24 25.49 -5.68
C CYS A 317 -0.58 24.95 -6.96
N HIS A 318 0.49 24.17 -6.80
CA HIS A 318 1.29 23.54 -7.85
C HIS A 318 2.06 24.48 -8.79
N ALA A 319 2.03 25.80 -8.55
CA ALA A 319 2.89 26.72 -9.27
C ALA A 319 4.34 26.58 -8.81
N ARG A 320 5.28 26.76 -9.74
CA ARG A 320 6.69 26.86 -9.40
C ARG A 320 6.93 28.06 -8.50
N LEU A 321 7.69 27.89 -7.43
CA LEU A 321 8.10 28.98 -6.55
C LEU A 321 9.27 29.77 -7.14
N GLU A 322 9.25 31.07 -6.92
CA GLU A 322 10.30 31.99 -7.33
C GLU A 322 11.11 32.42 -6.11
N PRO A 323 12.45 32.49 -6.21
CA PRO A 323 13.28 33.01 -5.13
C PRO A 323 13.05 34.51 -4.97
N VAL A 324 12.87 34.96 -3.71
CA VAL A 324 12.72 36.39 -3.35
C VAL A 324 13.75 36.82 -2.31
N GLY A 325 14.80 36.05 -2.11
CA GLY A 325 15.93 36.20 -1.22
C GLY A 325 16.72 34.90 -1.13
N ASP A 326 17.75 34.84 -0.31
CA ASP A 326 18.68 33.71 -0.27
C ASP A 326 17.97 32.40 0.11
N ASP A 327 17.09 32.41 1.15
CA ASP A 327 16.35 31.25 1.64
C ASP A 327 14.84 31.47 1.55
N ARG A 328 14.37 32.45 0.77
CA ARG A 328 12.96 32.80 0.70
C ARG A 328 12.40 32.62 -0.70
N PHE A 329 11.18 32.10 -0.73
CA PHE A 329 10.46 31.82 -1.97
C PHE A 329 9.05 32.41 -1.89
N ALA A 330 8.54 32.85 -3.02
CA ALA A 330 7.17 33.30 -3.16
C ALA A 330 6.48 32.60 -4.34
N CYS A 331 5.19 32.37 -4.18
CA CYS A 331 4.36 31.85 -5.25
C CYS A 331 3.84 33.00 -6.13
N PRO A 332 4.13 33.02 -7.44
CA PRO A 332 3.62 34.06 -8.32
C PRO A 332 2.10 34.00 -8.53
N SER A 333 1.49 32.83 -8.31
CA SER A 333 0.06 32.62 -8.54
C SER A 333 -0.83 32.91 -7.34
N CYS A 334 -0.44 32.47 -6.13
CA CYS A 334 -1.28 32.60 -4.93
C CYS A 334 -0.63 33.42 -3.80
N GLN A 335 0.56 33.97 -4.04
CA GLN A 335 1.32 34.85 -3.16
C GLN A 335 1.75 34.22 -1.81
N ARG A 336 1.55 32.89 -1.61
CA ARG A 336 2.10 32.18 -0.45
C ARG A 336 3.61 32.32 -0.43
N ARG A 337 4.15 32.47 0.78
CA ARG A 337 5.58 32.59 1.00
C ARG A 337 6.10 31.37 1.72
N TYR A 338 7.36 31.07 1.46
CA TYR A 338 8.05 29.92 2.04
C TYR A 338 9.48 30.32 2.41
N ARG A 339 10.04 29.60 3.38
CA ARG A 339 11.44 29.72 3.77
C ARG A 339 12.07 28.32 3.76
N LEU A 340 13.29 28.24 3.26
CA LEU A 340 14.13 27.05 3.36
C LEU A 340 14.77 27.00 4.75
N ASP A 341 14.70 25.84 5.40
CA ASP A 341 15.31 25.55 6.70
C ASP A 341 16.05 24.23 6.57
N GLY A 342 17.36 24.26 6.35
CA GLY A 342 18.12 23.10 5.88
C GLY A 342 17.63 22.66 4.51
N ASP A 343 17.20 21.39 4.41
CA ASP A 343 16.65 20.82 3.18
C ASP A 343 15.10 20.90 3.11
N ASP A 344 14.46 21.48 4.13
CA ASP A 344 13.01 21.55 4.24
C ASP A 344 12.46 22.92 3.84
N LEU A 345 11.45 22.94 2.98
CA LEU A 345 10.73 24.15 2.61
C LEU A 345 9.48 24.31 3.51
N LEU A 346 9.50 25.34 4.34
CA LEU A 346 8.44 25.61 5.30
C LEU A 346 7.60 26.84 4.90
N PRO A 347 6.27 26.82 5.13
CA PRO A 347 5.45 28.03 4.98
C PRO A 347 5.98 29.17 5.85
N SER A 348 5.95 30.38 5.32
CA SER A 348 6.35 31.56 6.05
C SER A 348 5.25 32.62 5.97
N PRO A 349 5.10 33.45 7.02
CA PRO A 349 4.10 34.53 7.06
C PRO A 349 4.22 35.51 5.91
#